data_608aba66d833d1d8b5331d186dd2f077
#
_entry.id   608aba66d833d1d8b5331d186dd2f077
#
_cell.length_a   1.000
_cell.length_b   1.000
_cell.length_c   1.000
_cell.angle_alpha   90.00
_cell.angle_beta   90.00
_cell.angle_gamma   90.00
#
_symmetry.space_group_name_H-M   'P 1'
#
loop_
_entity.id
_entity.type
_entity.pdbx_description
1 polymer ?
#
loop_
_entity_poly.entity_id
_entity_poly.type
_entity_poly.pdbx_seq_one_letter_code
_entity_poly.pdbx_strand_id
1 'polypeptide(L)'
;MQVAALGRAILEGLAAGGVTGCIKHMPGHGRSDVDTHKAMPTVTAGAEELEADLAPFKTLNQALIGMTGHLLFTAWDVENPATLSATIIRDVIRGAIGFGGLLLTDDIDMEALGGTIPERSARAHGAGCDIVLNCWAKMDDMQGICAVLPAMSEATEVRLDRALAATRIAPAIAPEHADLLAKRDALLALAGTPA
;
A
#
# COMPACT_ATOMS: atom_id res chain seq x y z
N MET A 1 -11.96 7.04 12.36
CA MET A 1 -13.25 6.72 11.71
C MET A 1 -13.45 7.45 10.39
N GLN A 2 -13.23 8.76 10.26
CA GLN A 2 -13.41 9.50 8.99
C GLN A 2 -12.50 9.00 7.86
N VAL A 3 -11.21 8.74 8.13
CA VAL A 3 -10.24 8.23 7.13
C VAL A 3 -10.72 6.93 6.51
N ALA A 4 -11.19 5.97 7.34
CA ALA A 4 -11.69 4.69 6.85
C ALA A 4 -12.99 4.85 6.01
N ALA A 5 -13.88 5.76 6.41
CA ALA A 5 -15.10 6.04 5.65
C ALA A 5 -14.81 6.63 4.27
N LEU A 6 -13.89 7.61 4.20
CA LEU A 6 -13.45 8.19 2.92
C LEU A 6 -12.71 7.16 2.05
N GLY A 7 -11.80 6.37 2.65
CA GLY A 7 -11.10 5.29 1.96
C GLY A 7 -12.08 4.25 1.39
N ARG A 8 -13.10 3.86 2.13
CA ARG A 8 -14.15 2.96 1.66
C ARG A 8 -14.92 3.55 0.48
N ALA A 9 -15.33 4.80 0.57
CA ALA A 9 -16.05 5.47 -0.51
C ALA A 9 -15.22 5.54 -1.80
N ILE A 10 -13.90 5.78 -1.68
CA ILE A 10 -12.97 5.76 -2.83
C ILE A 10 -12.89 4.35 -3.42
N LEU A 11 -12.72 3.31 -2.60
CA LEU A 11 -12.64 1.93 -3.06
C LEU A 11 -13.93 1.50 -3.77
N GLU A 12 -15.09 1.85 -3.22
CA GLU A 12 -16.40 1.57 -3.81
C GLU A 12 -16.59 2.31 -5.14
N GLY A 13 -16.18 3.58 -5.21
CA GLY A 13 -16.23 4.36 -6.45
C GLY A 13 -15.32 3.80 -7.55
N LEU A 14 -14.10 3.41 -7.20
CA LEU A 14 -13.17 2.72 -8.12
C LEU A 14 -13.76 1.40 -8.62
N ALA A 15 -14.29 0.58 -7.71
CA ALA A 15 -14.91 -0.69 -8.05
C ALA A 15 -16.14 -0.53 -8.96
N ALA A 16 -16.96 0.50 -8.73
CA ALA A 16 -18.08 0.83 -9.61
C ALA A 16 -17.61 1.21 -11.03
N GLY A 17 -16.43 1.83 -11.14
CA GLY A 17 -15.77 2.13 -12.41
C GLY A 17 -14.98 0.97 -13.02
N GLY A 18 -14.99 -0.23 -12.40
CA GLY A 18 -14.24 -1.40 -12.88
C GLY A 18 -12.75 -1.37 -12.54
N VAL A 19 -12.34 -0.58 -11.56
CA VAL A 19 -10.95 -0.45 -11.12
C VAL A 19 -10.77 -1.05 -9.73
N THR A 20 -9.79 -1.93 -9.55
CA THR A 20 -9.42 -2.44 -8.24
C THR A 20 -8.56 -1.42 -7.50
N GLY A 21 -9.05 -0.95 -6.34
CA GLY A 21 -8.34 0.01 -5.51
C GLY A 21 -7.27 -0.63 -4.63
N CYS A 22 -6.27 0.16 -4.25
CA CYS A 22 -5.18 -0.23 -3.36
C CYS A 22 -5.18 0.61 -2.08
N ILE A 23 -5.16 -0.04 -0.90
CA ILE A 23 -5.00 0.67 0.38
C ILE A 23 -3.52 0.82 0.71
N LYS A 24 -3.10 2.04 1.13
CA LYS A 24 -1.69 2.34 1.37
C LYS A 24 -1.47 3.52 2.34
N HIS A 25 -0.33 3.62 2.95
CA HIS A 25 0.79 2.67 3.00
C HIS A 25 0.76 1.96 4.34
N MET A 26 0.68 0.63 4.32
CA MET A 26 0.63 -0.17 5.56
C MET A 26 2.01 -0.31 6.21
N PRO A 27 2.09 -0.31 7.55
CA PRO A 27 0.98 -0.28 8.53
C PRO A 27 0.48 1.12 8.90
N GLY A 28 1.00 2.19 8.29
CA GLY A 28 0.60 3.58 8.50
C GLY A 28 1.72 4.55 8.13
N HIS A 29 1.41 5.70 7.53
CA HIS A 29 2.39 6.71 7.10
C HIS A 29 2.22 8.06 7.81
N GLY A 30 1.17 8.19 8.64
CA GLY A 30 0.77 9.48 9.20
C GLY A 30 1.73 10.08 10.24
N ARG A 31 2.67 9.28 10.77
CA ARG A 31 3.70 9.74 11.71
C ARG A 31 5.06 10.01 11.06
N SER A 32 5.14 9.93 9.73
CA SER A 32 6.38 10.27 9.02
C SER A 32 6.62 11.78 9.09
N ASP A 33 7.82 12.16 9.50
CA ASP A 33 8.31 13.53 9.58
C ASP A 33 9.26 13.88 8.42
N VAL A 34 9.56 12.90 7.57
CA VAL A 34 10.45 13.08 6.41
C VAL A 34 9.81 12.47 5.15
N ASP A 35 10.27 12.96 4.01
CA ASP A 35 9.89 12.45 2.69
C ASP A 35 10.61 11.12 2.42
N THR A 36 9.85 10.04 2.30
CA THR A 36 10.37 8.68 2.04
C THR A 36 11.09 8.54 0.70
N HIS A 37 10.91 9.47 -0.23
CA HIS A 37 11.71 9.49 -1.45
C HIS A 37 13.17 9.87 -1.20
N LYS A 38 13.47 10.53 -0.07
CA LYS A 38 14.81 11.07 0.24
C LYS A 38 15.48 10.42 1.44
N ALA A 39 14.70 9.95 2.39
CA ALA A 39 15.23 9.36 3.63
C ALA A 39 14.23 8.38 4.22
N MET A 40 14.72 7.49 5.09
CA MET A 40 13.87 6.55 5.82
C MET A 40 13.32 7.22 7.08
N PRO A 41 12.00 7.42 7.20
CA PRO A 41 11.41 7.91 8.42
C PRO A 41 11.44 6.85 9.51
N THR A 42 11.69 7.28 10.74
CA THR A 42 11.66 6.42 11.94
C THR A 42 10.49 6.83 12.83
N VAL A 43 9.56 5.89 13.04
CA VAL A 43 8.43 6.06 13.94
C VAL A 43 8.77 5.45 15.29
N THR A 44 8.87 6.30 16.31
CA THR A 44 9.24 5.91 17.68
C THR A 44 8.05 5.75 18.62
N ALA A 45 6.84 5.95 18.12
CA ALA A 45 5.60 5.73 18.88
C ALA A 45 5.50 4.29 19.38
N GLY A 46 4.98 4.10 20.60
CA GLY A 46 4.78 2.79 21.20
C GLY A 46 3.66 1.99 20.52
N ALA A 47 3.66 0.67 20.71
CA ALA A 47 2.69 -0.22 20.07
C ALA A 47 1.23 0.15 20.40
N GLU A 48 0.94 0.63 21.61
CA GLU A 48 -0.39 1.07 22.02
C GLU A 48 -0.84 2.31 21.23
N GLU A 49 0.05 3.28 21.01
CA GLU A 49 -0.26 4.47 20.21
C GLU A 49 -0.48 4.11 18.73
N LEU A 50 0.30 3.15 18.21
CA LEU A 50 0.19 2.68 16.84
C LEU A 50 -1.10 1.92 16.55
N GLU A 51 -1.77 1.40 17.58
CA GLU A 51 -3.07 0.72 17.44
C GLU A 51 -4.12 1.63 16.79
N ALA A 52 -4.11 2.93 17.13
CA ALA A 52 -4.99 3.91 16.50
C ALA A 52 -4.69 4.13 15.01
N ASP A 53 -3.41 4.02 14.63
CA ASP A 53 -2.96 4.18 13.24
C ASP A 53 -3.33 2.95 12.39
N LEU A 54 -3.42 1.76 13.01
CA LEU A 54 -3.88 0.53 12.35
C LEU A 54 -5.40 0.52 12.10
N ALA A 55 -6.19 1.25 12.88
CA ALA A 55 -7.64 1.17 12.85
C ALA A 55 -8.28 1.41 11.45
N PRO A 56 -7.83 2.37 10.61
CA PRO A 56 -8.34 2.52 9.26
C PRO A 56 -8.08 1.28 8.39
N PHE A 57 -6.88 0.68 8.49
CA PHE A 57 -6.52 -0.51 7.72
C PHE A 57 -7.29 -1.75 8.20
N LYS A 58 -7.50 -1.91 9.52
CA LYS A 58 -8.36 -2.97 10.07
C LYS A 58 -9.79 -2.88 9.51
N THR A 59 -10.32 -1.66 9.40
CA THR A 59 -11.65 -1.42 8.84
C THR A 59 -11.73 -1.74 7.34
N LEU A 60 -10.62 -1.62 6.61
CA LEU A 60 -10.52 -1.80 5.16
C LEU A 60 -9.76 -3.09 4.78
N ASN A 61 -9.55 -4.01 5.70
CA ASN A 61 -8.73 -5.21 5.51
C ASN A 61 -9.23 -6.19 4.44
N GLN A 62 -10.47 -6.01 3.97
CA GLN A 62 -11.05 -6.77 2.85
C GLN A 62 -10.68 -6.21 1.47
N ALA A 63 -9.90 -5.11 1.41
CA ALA A 63 -9.38 -4.60 0.15
C ALA A 63 -8.53 -5.68 -0.55
N LEU A 64 -8.64 -5.74 -1.87
CA LEU A 64 -8.00 -6.80 -2.66
C LEU A 64 -6.51 -6.55 -2.86
N ILE A 65 -6.09 -5.29 -2.85
CA ILE A 65 -4.69 -4.86 -3.01
C ILE A 65 -4.32 -3.93 -1.86
N GLY A 66 -3.13 -4.13 -1.33
CA GLY A 66 -2.51 -3.23 -0.36
C GLY A 66 -1.03 -3.04 -0.65
N MET A 67 -0.47 -1.95 -0.13
CA MET A 67 0.92 -1.59 -0.35
C MET A 67 1.58 -1.28 1.00
N THR A 68 2.82 -1.75 1.17
CA THR A 68 3.64 -1.40 2.35
C THR A 68 4.20 0.01 2.24
N GLY A 69 4.70 0.56 3.34
CA GLY A 69 5.47 1.80 3.35
C GLY A 69 6.91 1.57 3.80
N HIS A 70 7.85 2.39 3.32
CA HIS A 70 9.26 2.34 3.71
C HIS A 70 9.51 3.15 4.99
N LEU A 71 8.97 2.67 6.12
CA LEU A 71 9.13 3.29 7.43
C LEU A 71 9.69 2.29 8.44
N LEU A 72 10.57 2.74 9.29
CA LEU A 72 11.06 2.00 10.46
C LEU A 72 10.14 2.22 11.64
N PHE A 73 9.58 1.17 12.22
CA PHE A 73 8.72 1.21 13.42
C PHE A 73 9.47 0.55 14.57
N THR A 74 10.08 1.34 15.44
CA THR A 74 10.93 0.82 16.52
C THR A 74 10.18 -0.05 17.54
N ALA A 75 8.86 0.11 17.64
CA ALA A 75 8.02 -0.72 18.49
C ALA A 75 7.88 -2.18 18.01
N TRP A 76 8.13 -2.46 16.73
CA TRP A 76 7.93 -3.79 16.15
C TRP A 76 9.20 -4.37 15.53
N ASP A 77 10.05 -3.54 14.91
CA ASP A 77 11.33 -3.94 14.33
C ASP A 77 12.26 -2.72 14.33
N VAL A 78 13.40 -2.83 15.01
CA VAL A 78 14.36 -1.72 15.13
C VAL A 78 15.39 -1.71 14.00
N GLU A 79 15.45 -2.77 13.20
CA GLU A 79 16.46 -2.96 12.17
C GLU A 79 15.91 -2.81 10.74
N ASN A 80 14.65 -3.24 10.53
CA ASN A 80 14.09 -3.32 9.19
C ASN A 80 12.85 -2.44 9.05
N PRO A 81 12.76 -1.63 7.97
CA PRO A 81 11.52 -0.91 7.64
C PRO A 81 10.41 -1.89 7.29
N ALA A 82 9.17 -1.45 7.40
CA ALA A 82 7.99 -2.32 7.27
C ALA A 82 8.00 -3.18 6.00
N THR A 83 8.43 -2.64 4.86
CA THR A 83 8.55 -3.38 3.59
C THR A 83 9.54 -4.55 3.67
N LEU A 84 10.58 -4.45 4.49
CA LEU A 84 11.65 -5.45 4.60
C LEU A 84 11.58 -6.26 5.91
N SER A 85 10.56 -6.04 6.73
CA SER A 85 10.38 -6.68 8.03
C SER A 85 9.41 -7.85 7.97
N ALA A 86 9.91 -9.07 8.06
CA ALA A 86 9.06 -10.27 8.17
C ALA A 86 8.15 -10.23 9.43
N THR A 87 8.62 -9.63 10.51
CA THR A 87 7.84 -9.43 11.74
C THR A 87 6.65 -8.51 11.50
N ILE A 88 6.89 -7.33 10.90
CA ILE A 88 5.80 -6.38 10.64
C ILE A 88 4.80 -6.95 9.62
N ILE A 89 5.29 -7.60 8.56
CA ILE A 89 4.38 -8.17 7.56
C ILE A 89 3.55 -9.30 8.19
N ARG A 90 4.17 -10.23 8.91
CA ARG A 90 3.46 -11.37 9.50
C ARG A 90 2.52 -10.96 10.64
N ASP A 91 3.05 -10.23 11.63
CA ASP A 91 2.35 -10.03 12.90
C ASP A 91 1.43 -8.79 12.86
N VAL A 92 1.84 -7.74 12.14
CA VAL A 92 1.07 -6.50 12.09
C VAL A 92 0.16 -6.49 10.87
N ILE A 93 0.71 -6.62 9.63
CA ILE A 93 -0.11 -6.49 8.42
C ILE A 93 -1.04 -7.69 8.24
N ARG A 94 -0.50 -8.92 8.27
CA ARG A 94 -1.30 -10.13 8.11
C ARG A 94 -2.06 -10.50 9.39
N GLY A 95 -1.44 -10.27 10.57
CA GLY A 95 -2.00 -10.58 11.89
C GLY A 95 -2.94 -9.50 12.39
N ALA A 96 -2.42 -8.42 12.98
CA ALA A 96 -3.21 -7.42 13.71
C ALA A 96 -4.19 -6.64 12.81
N ILE A 97 -3.80 -6.26 11.59
CA ILE A 97 -4.71 -5.67 10.58
C ILE A 97 -5.63 -6.74 9.98
N GLY A 98 -5.16 -7.98 9.84
CA GLY A 98 -5.89 -9.07 9.20
C GLY A 98 -5.99 -8.91 7.68
N PHE A 99 -5.00 -8.27 7.05
CA PHE A 99 -5.01 -8.04 5.61
C PHE A 99 -4.74 -9.33 4.82
N GLY A 100 -5.74 -9.80 4.08
CA GLY A 100 -5.67 -11.03 3.28
C GLY A 100 -5.47 -10.84 1.77
N GLY A 101 -5.38 -9.58 1.30
CA GLY A 101 -5.23 -9.24 -0.12
C GLY A 101 -3.79 -9.37 -0.64
N LEU A 102 -3.62 -9.05 -1.92
CA LEU A 102 -2.32 -8.96 -2.58
C LEU A 102 -1.50 -7.81 -1.99
N LEU A 103 -0.33 -8.10 -1.44
CA LEU A 103 0.54 -7.13 -0.79
C LEU A 103 1.69 -6.74 -1.71
N LEU A 104 1.70 -5.49 -2.14
CA LEU A 104 2.78 -4.91 -2.93
C LEU A 104 3.79 -4.21 -2.00
N THR A 105 5.04 -4.13 -2.41
CA THR A 105 5.95 -3.12 -1.86
C THR A 105 5.52 -1.73 -2.31
N ASP A 106 5.91 -0.67 -1.59
CA ASP A 106 6.08 0.64 -2.21
C ASP A 106 7.24 0.57 -3.22
N ASP A 107 7.47 1.65 -3.97
CA ASP A 107 8.50 1.67 -5.02
C ASP A 107 9.88 1.31 -4.47
N ILE A 108 10.43 0.20 -4.96
CA ILE A 108 11.71 -0.34 -4.49
C ILE A 108 12.90 0.54 -4.90
N ASP A 109 12.71 1.48 -5.84
CA ASP A 109 13.73 2.44 -6.26
C ASP A 109 13.96 3.56 -5.24
N MET A 110 13.03 3.79 -4.30
CA MET A 110 13.11 4.90 -3.34
C MET A 110 14.36 4.82 -2.47
N GLU A 111 14.99 5.99 -2.21
CA GLU A 111 16.26 6.11 -1.49
C GLU A 111 16.15 5.75 0.01
N ALA A 112 14.94 5.66 0.56
CA ALA A 112 14.71 5.17 1.91
C ALA A 112 15.28 3.78 2.16
N LEU A 113 15.40 2.94 1.13
CA LEU A 113 15.93 1.58 1.26
C LEU A 113 17.43 1.52 0.92
N GLY A 114 18.23 0.90 1.78
CA GLY A 114 19.64 0.61 1.52
C GLY A 114 19.84 -0.62 0.63
N GLY A 115 20.99 -0.69 -0.07
CA GLY A 115 21.34 -1.80 -0.95
C GLY A 115 20.98 -1.59 -2.41
N THR A 116 21.28 -2.56 -3.25
CA THR A 116 20.93 -2.58 -4.68
C THR A 116 19.46 -2.95 -4.88
N ILE A 117 18.89 -2.62 -6.04
CA ILE A 117 17.50 -2.95 -6.38
C ILE A 117 17.21 -4.46 -6.29
N PRO A 118 18.05 -5.37 -6.82
CA PRO A 118 17.86 -6.81 -6.63
C PRO A 118 17.89 -7.25 -5.16
N GLU A 119 18.82 -6.72 -4.34
CA GLU A 119 18.89 -7.03 -2.91
C GLU A 119 17.65 -6.58 -2.15
N ARG A 120 17.18 -5.35 -2.38
CA ARG A 120 15.93 -4.83 -1.80
C ARG A 120 14.75 -5.72 -2.17
N SER A 121 14.67 -6.12 -3.44
CA SER A 121 13.60 -6.97 -3.98
C SER A 121 13.57 -8.35 -3.34
N ALA A 122 14.73 -9.00 -3.24
CA ALA A 122 14.86 -10.31 -2.57
C ALA A 122 14.47 -10.23 -1.09
N ARG A 123 14.90 -9.17 -0.37
CA ARG A 123 14.55 -8.95 1.03
C ARG A 123 13.06 -8.70 1.23
N ALA A 124 12.45 -7.85 0.41
CA ALA A 124 11.02 -7.54 0.49
C ALA A 124 10.15 -8.78 0.22
N HIS A 125 10.50 -9.56 -0.81
CA HIS A 125 9.83 -10.82 -1.10
C HIS A 125 10.02 -11.83 0.05
N GLY A 126 11.25 -11.98 0.54
CA GLY A 126 11.57 -12.86 1.69
C GLY A 126 10.89 -12.43 2.99
N ALA A 127 10.59 -11.14 3.16
CA ALA A 127 9.80 -10.62 4.28
C ALA A 127 8.31 -10.92 4.17
N GLY A 128 7.79 -11.25 2.98
CA GLY A 128 6.39 -11.66 2.78
C GLY A 128 5.56 -10.72 1.91
N CYS A 129 6.17 -9.77 1.19
CA CYS A 129 5.51 -9.07 0.10
C CYS A 129 5.22 -10.03 -1.06
N ASP A 130 4.03 -9.97 -1.63
CA ASP A 130 3.62 -10.81 -2.76
C ASP A 130 4.24 -10.32 -4.08
N ILE A 131 4.29 -8.99 -4.27
CA ILE A 131 4.75 -8.34 -5.50
C ILE A 131 5.75 -7.24 -5.15
N VAL A 132 6.82 -7.16 -5.91
CA VAL A 132 7.80 -6.07 -5.85
C VAL A 132 7.47 -5.03 -6.92
N LEU A 133 7.33 -3.76 -6.51
CA LEU A 133 7.05 -2.64 -7.41
C LEU A 133 8.36 -1.91 -7.75
N ASN A 134 8.66 -1.78 -9.04
CA ASN A 134 9.81 -1.04 -9.57
C ASN A 134 9.31 0.02 -10.55
N CYS A 135 9.25 1.28 -10.12
CA CYS A 135 8.61 2.35 -10.89
C CYS A 135 9.53 2.95 -11.96
N TRP A 136 10.85 3.01 -11.73
CA TRP A 136 11.78 3.57 -12.71
C TRP A 136 12.02 2.61 -13.87
N ALA A 137 11.75 1.33 -13.71
CA ALA A 137 11.73 0.29 -14.74
C ALA A 137 12.99 0.31 -15.64
N LYS A 138 14.17 0.57 -15.06
CA LYS A 138 15.43 0.44 -15.77
C LYS A 138 15.67 -1.02 -16.13
N MET A 139 16.03 -1.31 -17.37
CA MET A 139 16.15 -2.68 -17.86
C MET A 139 17.10 -3.55 -17.02
N ASP A 140 18.25 -3.00 -16.63
CA ASP A 140 19.23 -3.72 -15.81
C ASP A 140 18.68 -4.07 -14.44
N ASP A 141 17.94 -3.15 -13.81
CA ASP A 141 17.28 -3.38 -12.52
C ASP A 141 16.19 -4.44 -12.65
N MET A 142 15.35 -4.37 -13.69
CA MET A 142 14.30 -5.35 -13.96
C MET A 142 14.88 -6.77 -14.18
N GLN A 143 15.97 -6.88 -14.96
CA GLN A 143 16.68 -8.14 -15.15
C GLN A 143 17.27 -8.66 -13.84
N GLY A 144 17.87 -7.77 -13.02
CA GLY A 144 18.40 -8.09 -11.71
C GLY A 144 17.31 -8.58 -10.74
N ILE A 145 16.13 -7.96 -10.73
CA ILE A 145 14.97 -8.41 -9.96
C ILE A 145 14.53 -9.81 -10.39
N CYS A 146 14.37 -10.03 -11.70
CA CYS A 146 13.96 -11.33 -12.23
C CYS A 146 14.98 -12.44 -11.93
N ALA A 147 16.27 -12.10 -11.81
CA ALA A 147 17.32 -13.07 -11.50
C ALA A 147 17.30 -13.55 -10.04
N VAL A 148 16.77 -12.75 -9.11
CA VAL A 148 16.79 -13.04 -7.66
C VAL A 148 15.44 -13.47 -7.09
N LEU A 149 14.33 -13.15 -7.75
CA LEU A 149 13.01 -13.55 -7.28
C LEU A 149 12.65 -14.96 -7.75
N PRO A 150 12.06 -15.80 -6.86
CA PRO A 150 11.53 -17.09 -7.26
C PRO A 150 10.27 -16.93 -8.13
N ALA A 151 9.79 -18.04 -8.68
CA ALA A 151 8.46 -18.11 -9.27
C ALA A 151 7.40 -17.76 -8.23
N MET A 152 6.29 -17.18 -8.69
CA MET A 152 5.16 -16.80 -7.84
C MET A 152 4.63 -18.02 -7.08
N SER A 153 4.31 -17.84 -5.81
CA SER A 153 3.69 -18.88 -5.00
C SER A 153 2.21 -19.05 -5.34
N GLU A 154 1.65 -20.24 -5.13
CA GLU A 154 0.21 -20.51 -5.31
C GLU A 154 -0.65 -19.52 -4.50
N ALA A 155 -0.25 -19.19 -3.28
CA ALA A 155 -0.96 -18.23 -2.44
C ALA A 155 -0.97 -16.82 -3.05
N THR A 156 0.13 -16.40 -3.66
CA THR A 156 0.23 -15.12 -4.37
C THR A 156 -0.60 -15.13 -5.66
N GLU A 157 -0.57 -16.23 -6.43
CA GLU A 157 -1.40 -16.40 -7.62
C GLU A 157 -2.89 -16.27 -7.30
N VAL A 158 -3.37 -16.93 -6.25
CA VAL A 158 -4.78 -16.82 -5.80
C VAL A 158 -5.14 -15.37 -5.43
N ARG A 159 -4.25 -14.64 -4.76
CA ARG A 159 -4.49 -13.22 -4.42
C ARG A 159 -4.52 -12.34 -5.66
N LEU A 160 -3.60 -12.56 -6.58
CA LEU A 160 -3.51 -11.85 -7.86
C LEU A 160 -4.76 -12.09 -8.71
N ASP A 161 -5.18 -13.35 -8.87
CA ASP A 161 -6.38 -13.71 -9.62
C ASP A 161 -7.64 -13.05 -9.05
N ARG A 162 -7.77 -13.01 -7.73
CA ARG A 162 -8.89 -12.31 -7.06
C ARG A 162 -8.86 -10.81 -7.36
N ALA A 163 -7.69 -10.17 -7.33
CA ALA A 163 -7.55 -8.75 -7.62
C ALA A 163 -7.87 -8.44 -9.09
N LEU A 164 -7.39 -9.28 -10.03
CA LEU A 164 -7.65 -9.14 -11.47
C LEU A 164 -9.12 -9.43 -11.82
N ALA A 165 -9.71 -10.45 -11.21
CA ALA A 165 -11.12 -10.78 -11.46
C ALA A 165 -12.10 -9.67 -11.03
N ALA A 166 -11.70 -8.83 -10.07
CA ALA A 166 -12.48 -7.66 -9.66
C ALA A 166 -12.36 -6.48 -10.63
N THR A 167 -11.33 -6.47 -11.49
CA THR A 167 -11.15 -5.46 -12.54
C THR A 167 -12.07 -5.81 -13.71
N ARG A 168 -12.97 -4.89 -14.06
CA ARG A 168 -13.95 -5.10 -15.15
C ARG A 168 -13.80 -3.99 -16.18
N ILE A 169 -14.23 -4.26 -17.40
CA ILE A 169 -14.42 -3.18 -18.36
C ILE A 169 -15.49 -2.25 -17.78
N ALA A 170 -15.12 -1.02 -17.47
CA ALA A 170 -16.06 -0.05 -16.95
C ALA A 170 -17.20 0.14 -17.96
N PRO A 171 -18.47 0.20 -17.52
CA PRO A 171 -19.56 0.63 -18.37
C PRO A 171 -19.23 2.03 -18.93
N ALA A 172 -19.75 2.36 -20.10
CA ALA A 172 -19.63 3.70 -20.66
C ALA A 172 -20.00 4.73 -19.56
N ILE A 173 -19.21 5.81 -19.46
CA ILE A 173 -19.41 6.86 -18.44
C ILE A 173 -20.89 7.26 -18.42
N ALA A 174 -21.55 7.02 -17.28
CA ALA A 174 -22.96 7.33 -17.13
C ALA A 174 -23.20 8.84 -17.25
N PRO A 175 -24.37 9.28 -17.77
CA PRO A 175 -24.69 10.71 -17.87
C PRO A 175 -24.52 11.49 -16.56
N GLU A 176 -24.71 10.82 -15.42
CA GLU A 176 -24.56 11.38 -14.07
C GLU A 176 -23.11 11.76 -13.71
N HIS A 177 -22.14 11.40 -14.54
CA HIS A 177 -20.72 11.70 -14.27
C HIS A 177 -20.47 13.22 -14.15
N ALA A 178 -21.10 14.02 -15.01
CA ALA A 178 -20.99 15.48 -14.94
C ALA A 178 -21.55 16.03 -13.62
N ASP A 179 -22.66 15.48 -13.14
CA ASP A 179 -23.28 15.89 -11.87
C ASP A 179 -22.42 15.49 -10.67
N LEU A 180 -21.78 14.31 -10.72
CA LEU A 180 -20.84 13.86 -9.68
C LEU A 180 -19.59 14.75 -9.63
N LEU A 181 -19.05 15.15 -10.78
CA LEU A 181 -17.94 16.10 -10.86
C LEU A 181 -18.34 17.45 -10.29
N ALA A 182 -19.49 17.98 -10.66
CA ALA A 182 -19.99 19.27 -10.14
C ALA A 182 -20.17 19.23 -8.61
N LYS A 183 -20.71 18.13 -8.05
CA LYS A 183 -20.82 17.93 -6.60
C LYS A 183 -19.45 17.86 -5.93
N ARG A 184 -18.51 17.13 -6.50
CA ARG A 184 -17.13 17.06 -6.00
C ARG A 184 -16.51 18.45 -5.94
N ASP A 185 -16.59 19.20 -7.02
CA ASP A 185 -15.99 20.52 -7.14
C ASP A 185 -16.62 21.52 -6.16
N ALA A 186 -17.94 21.45 -5.97
CA ALA A 186 -18.63 22.24 -4.95
C ALA A 186 -18.17 21.93 -3.53
N LEU A 187 -17.97 20.62 -3.19
CA LEU A 187 -17.47 20.20 -1.88
C LEU A 187 -16.01 20.62 -1.67
N LEU A 188 -15.16 20.51 -2.68
CA LEU A 188 -13.77 20.94 -2.62
C LEU A 188 -13.66 22.46 -2.44
N ALA A 189 -14.53 23.24 -3.07
CA ALA A 189 -14.57 24.69 -2.90
C ALA A 189 -14.91 25.10 -1.45
N LEU A 190 -15.73 24.31 -0.75
CA LEU A 190 -16.02 24.54 0.68
C LEU A 190 -14.82 24.22 1.59
N ALA A 191 -13.98 23.26 1.20
CA ALA A 191 -12.79 22.85 1.96
C ALA A 191 -11.56 23.75 1.68
N GLY A 192 -11.57 24.47 0.56
CA GLY A 192 -10.44 25.25 0.05
C GLY A 192 -10.32 26.68 0.54
N THR A 193 -11.09 27.11 1.55
CA THR A 193 -10.91 28.41 2.16
C THR A 193 -10.11 28.23 3.47
N PRO A 194 -8.76 28.41 3.46
CA PRO A 194 -8.01 28.51 4.70
C PRO A 194 -8.48 29.77 5.44
N ALA A 195 -8.80 29.61 6.73
CA ALA A 195 -9.08 30.74 7.63
C ALA A 195 -7.84 31.58 7.86
#